data_938702a249941c98082eb9da8d7c2017
#
_entry.id   938702a249941c98082eb9da8d7c2017
#
_cell.length_a   1.000
_cell.length_b   1.000
_cell.length_c   1.000
_cell.angle_alpha   90.00
_cell.angle_beta   90.00
_cell.angle_gamma   90.00
#
_symmetry.space_group_name_H-M   'P 1'
#
loop_
_entity.id
_entity.type
_entity.pdbx_description
1 polymer ?
#
loop_
_entity_poly.entity_id
_entity_poly.type
_entity_poly.pdbx_seq_one_letter_code
_entity_poly.pdbx_strand_id
1 'polypeptide(L)'
;MAWYTRLGMAPRIIVPVSILLIAVLGTLTWQIQTRTSAATQEMARRELADLATAQAGPISTFLSAALTQADTLAGGLGQALKSGIPVSRELLVAMLEGLHSGNSAAIGSGAVWEPGAFDGRDAEFRNTPGSDAAGKFIPYTAQGERVTLLTEYEKADYYLEPKTRKKPYLTP
;
A
#
# COMPACT_ATOMS: atom_id res chain seq x y z
N MET A 1 -40.52 56.74 -16.55
CA MET A 1 -41.25 56.39 -15.27
C MET A 1 -42.76 56.76 -15.37
N ALA A 2 -43.28 57.29 -16.47
CA ALA A 2 -44.66 57.74 -16.59
C ALA A 2 -45.74 56.63 -16.82
N TRP A 3 -45.37 55.38 -17.09
CA TRP A 3 -46.34 54.31 -17.32
C TRP A 3 -46.88 53.70 -16.01
N TYR A 4 -46.11 53.74 -14.91
CA TYR A 4 -46.47 53.23 -13.62
C TYR A 4 -47.65 53.98 -12.96
N THR A 5 -47.80 55.26 -13.30
CA THR A 5 -48.87 56.14 -12.77
C THR A 5 -50.23 55.85 -13.39
N ARG A 6 -50.32 55.16 -14.54
CA ARG A 6 -51.57 54.86 -15.25
C ARG A 6 -52.20 53.50 -14.88
N LEU A 7 -51.47 52.65 -14.04
CA LEU A 7 -51.97 51.44 -13.59
C LEU A 7 -52.93 51.55 -12.40
N GLY A 8 -53.97 50.80 -12.32
CA GLY A 8 -54.91 50.77 -11.18
C GLY A 8 -54.18 50.46 -9.84
N MET A 9 -54.87 50.63 -8.73
CA MET A 9 -54.26 50.47 -7.39
C MET A 9 -53.70 49.06 -7.15
N ALA A 10 -54.32 48.01 -7.65
CA ALA A 10 -53.90 46.63 -7.42
C ALA A 10 -52.48 46.31 -7.94
N PRO A 11 -52.08 46.59 -9.20
CA PRO A 11 -50.76 46.29 -9.68
C PRO A 11 -49.64 47.15 -9.04
N ARG A 12 -49.95 48.35 -8.53
CA ARG A 12 -49.01 49.19 -7.80
C ARG A 12 -48.55 48.56 -6.49
N ILE A 13 -49.34 47.70 -5.86
CA ILE A 13 -49.01 47.04 -4.61
C ILE A 13 -48.44 45.62 -4.91
N ILE A 14 -49.04 44.90 -5.85
CA ILE A 14 -48.64 43.53 -6.17
C ILE A 14 -47.21 43.45 -6.73
N VAL A 15 -46.82 44.32 -7.64
CA VAL A 15 -45.50 44.28 -8.28
C VAL A 15 -44.36 44.46 -7.26
N PRO A 16 -44.35 45.52 -6.43
CA PRO A 16 -43.23 45.64 -5.45
C PRO A 16 -43.24 44.56 -4.40
N VAL A 17 -44.40 44.08 -3.96
CA VAL A 17 -44.48 42.96 -3.01
C VAL A 17 -43.93 41.67 -3.61
N SER A 18 -44.27 41.38 -4.88
CA SER A 18 -43.73 40.19 -5.57
C SER A 18 -42.22 40.27 -5.77
N ILE A 19 -41.68 41.43 -6.14
CA ILE A 19 -40.21 41.63 -6.28
C ILE A 19 -39.52 41.42 -4.93
N LEU A 20 -40.05 41.94 -3.84
CA LEU A 20 -39.51 41.79 -2.50
C LEU A 20 -39.53 40.33 -2.05
N LEU A 21 -40.61 39.62 -2.33
CA LEU A 21 -40.77 38.22 -2.00
C LEU A 21 -39.78 37.33 -2.78
N ILE A 22 -39.59 37.60 -4.07
CA ILE A 22 -38.57 36.91 -4.89
C ILE A 22 -37.17 37.20 -4.40
N ALA A 23 -36.85 38.45 -4.04
CA ALA A 23 -35.54 38.80 -3.50
C ALA A 23 -35.26 38.08 -2.17
N VAL A 24 -36.22 38.02 -1.26
CA VAL A 24 -36.08 37.32 0.02
C VAL A 24 -35.92 35.82 -0.20
N LEU A 25 -36.74 35.21 -1.04
CA LEU A 25 -36.62 33.77 -1.34
C LEU A 25 -35.30 33.46 -2.04
N GLY A 26 -34.86 34.30 -2.96
CA GLY A 26 -33.59 34.14 -3.67
C GLY A 26 -32.38 34.19 -2.70
N THR A 27 -32.38 35.17 -1.79
CA THR A 27 -31.30 35.29 -0.78
C THR A 27 -31.30 34.12 0.22
N LEU A 28 -32.46 33.68 0.66
CA LEU A 28 -32.56 32.50 1.53
C LEU A 28 -32.08 31.22 0.84
N THR A 29 -32.49 31.02 -0.40
CA THR A 29 -32.05 29.84 -1.18
C THR A 29 -30.53 29.85 -1.38
N TRP A 30 -29.98 31.00 -1.77
CA TRP A 30 -28.52 31.15 -1.89
C TRP A 30 -27.80 30.83 -0.56
N GLN A 31 -28.27 31.37 0.53
CA GLN A 31 -27.64 31.20 1.84
C GLN A 31 -27.71 29.77 2.32
N ILE A 32 -28.82 29.07 2.08
CA ILE A 32 -28.98 27.64 2.39
C ILE A 32 -28.01 26.82 1.52
N GLN A 33 -27.99 27.08 0.22
CA GLN A 33 -27.20 26.30 -0.73
C GLN A 33 -25.68 26.42 -0.46
N THR A 34 -25.18 27.62 -0.16
CA THR A 34 -23.77 27.83 0.16
C THR A 34 -23.37 27.18 1.48
N ARG A 35 -24.20 27.26 2.51
CA ARG A 35 -23.92 26.64 3.81
C ARG A 35 -24.00 25.11 3.76
N THR A 36 -25.01 24.56 3.06
CA THR A 36 -25.17 23.11 2.94
C THR A 36 -24.03 22.48 2.15
N SER A 37 -23.63 23.10 1.04
CA SER A 37 -22.50 22.60 0.22
C SER A 37 -21.19 22.56 1.01
N ALA A 38 -20.88 23.62 1.77
CA ALA A 38 -19.67 23.66 2.57
C ALA A 38 -19.68 22.60 3.70
N ALA A 39 -20.82 22.45 4.38
CA ALA A 39 -20.97 21.44 5.44
C ALA A 39 -20.85 20.01 4.90
N THR A 40 -21.47 19.72 3.75
CA THR A 40 -21.40 18.40 3.11
C THR A 40 -19.99 18.06 2.65
N GLN A 41 -19.26 19.04 2.07
CA GLN A 41 -17.86 18.84 1.68
C GLN A 41 -16.95 18.58 2.88
N GLU A 42 -17.16 19.30 3.97
CA GLU A 42 -16.37 19.10 5.19
C GLU A 42 -16.68 17.75 5.85
N MET A 43 -17.94 17.32 5.89
CA MET A 43 -18.31 15.98 6.36
C MET A 43 -17.67 14.88 5.49
N ALA A 44 -17.76 15.00 4.17
CA ALA A 44 -17.14 14.04 3.25
C ALA A 44 -15.62 13.96 3.41
N ARG A 45 -14.95 15.10 3.61
CA ARG A 45 -13.49 15.13 3.87
C ARG A 45 -13.13 14.46 5.18
N ARG A 46 -13.89 14.68 6.25
CA ARG A 46 -13.67 14.03 7.55
C ARG A 46 -13.89 12.54 7.46
N GLU A 47 -14.99 12.11 6.85
CA GLU A 47 -15.29 10.70 6.64
C GLU A 47 -14.20 9.98 5.84
N LEU A 48 -13.70 10.62 4.77
CA LEU A 48 -12.58 10.09 3.98
C LEU A 48 -11.28 10.03 4.80
N ALA A 49 -10.99 11.04 5.62
CA ALA A 49 -9.82 11.05 6.49
C ALA A 49 -9.91 9.97 7.58
N ASP A 50 -11.09 9.80 8.17
CA ASP A 50 -11.34 8.76 9.18
C ASP A 50 -11.22 7.35 8.57
N LEU A 51 -11.78 7.13 7.39
CA LEU A 51 -11.64 5.89 6.63
C LEU A 51 -10.17 5.62 6.26
N ALA A 52 -9.46 6.62 5.77
CA ALA A 52 -8.04 6.49 5.45
C ALA A 52 -7.22 6.14 6.69
N THR A 53 -7.48 6.78 7.83
CA THR A 53 -6.81 6.49 9.09
C THR A 53 -7.15 5.10 9.62
N ALA A 54 -8.40 4.70 9.55
CA ALA A 54 -8.86 3.36 9.96
C ALA A 54 -8.22 2.26 9.10
N GLN A 55 -8.01 2.48 7.81
CA GLN A 55 -7.37 1.53 6.90
C GLN A 55 -5.83 1.52 7.03
N ALA A 56 -5.22 2.65 7.38
CA ALA A 56 -3.77 2.74 7.51
C ALA A 56 -3.20 1.88 8.66
N GLY A 57 -3.92 1.75 9.77
CA GLY A 57 -3.49 0.98 10.94
C GLY A 57 -3.23 -0.50 10.63
N PRO A 58 -4.21 -1.26 10.11
CA PRO A 58 -4.03 -2.66 9.71
C PRO A 58 -2.91 -2.87 8.67
N ILE A 59 -2.83 -1.98 7.67
CA ILE A 59 -1.78 -2.04 6.64
C ILE A 59 -0.40 -1.84 7.27
N SER A 60 -0.24 -0.83 8.10
CA SER A 60 1.02 -0.56 8.81
C SER A 60 1.44 -1.74 9.70
N THR A 61 0.49 -2.33 10.42
CA THR A 61 0.74 -3.50 11.27
C THR A 61 1.19 -4.70 10.43
N PHE A 62 0.51 -4.97 9.31
CA PHE A 62 0.87 -6.04 8.39
C PHE A 62 2.29 -5.86 7.81
N LEU A 63 2.60 -4.67 7.30
CA LEU A 63 3.91 -4.38 6.73
C LEU A 63 5.02 -4.47 7.79
N SER A 64 4.78 -3.97 8.99
CA SER A 64 5.72 -4.07 10.10
C SER A 64 5.97 -5.52 10.52
N ALA A 65 4.94 -6.35 10.56
CA ALA A 65 5.05 -7.77 10.86
C ALA A 65 5.85 -8.51 9.77
N ALA A 66 5.58 -8.24 8.50
CA ALA A 66 6.31 -8.85 7.38
C ALA A 66 7.80 -8.48 7.40
N LEU A 67 8.13 -7.20 7.63
CA LEU A 67 9.51 -6.77 7.80
C LEU A 67 10.20 -7.43 8.99
N THR A 68 9.54 -7.53 10.13
CA THR A 68 10.08 -8.17 11.33
C THR A 68 10.34 -9.66 11.09
N GLN A 69 9.44 -10.36 10.41
CA GLN A 69 9.63 -11.76 10.05
C GLN A 69 10.83 -11.95 9.12
N ALA A 70 10.95 -11.12 8.08
CA ALA A 70 12.07 -11.17 7.15
C ALA A 70 13.41 -10.88 7.85
N ASP A 71 13.46 -9.86 8.70
CA ASP A 71 14.67 -9.49 9.46
C ASP A 71 15.06 -10.57 10.47
N THR A 72 14.10 -11.16 11.15
CA THR A 72 14.33 -12.26 12.10
C THR A 72 14.89 -13.50 11.39
N LEU A 73 14.32 -13.87 10.23
CA LEU A 73 14.80 -14.98 9.43
C LEU A 73 16.23 -14.70 8.93
N ALA A 74 16.47 -13.53 8.34
CA ALA A 74 17.77 -13.14 7.83
C ALA A 74 18.83 -13.09 8.94
N GLY A 75 18.50 -12.52 10.09
CA GLY A 75 19.37 -12.46 11.26
C GLY A 75 19.69 -13.85 11.82
N GLY A 76 18.66 -14.71 11.97
CA GLY A 76 18.81 -16.08 12.44
C GLY A 76 19.67 -16.92 11.51
N LEU A 77 19.43 -16.87 10.21
CA LEU A 77 20.24 -17.56 9.20
C LEU A 77 21.69 -17.05 9.19
N GLY A 78 21.87 -15.73 9.22
CA GLY A 78 23.20 -15.13 9.27
C GLY A 78 23.98 -15.56 10.51
N GLN A 79 23.33 -15.70 11.66
CA GLN A 79 23.95 -16.18 12.88
C GLN A 79 24.25 -17.69 12.82
N ALA A 80 23.34 -18.51 12.29
CA ALA A 80 23.56 -19.94 12.12
C ALA A 80 24.79 -20.22 11.25
N LEU A 81 24.87 -19.55 10.10
CA LEU A 81 26.02 -19.70 9.18
C LEU A 81 27.33 -19.25 9.82
N LYS A 82 27.35 -18.11 10.53
CA LYS A 82 28.53 -17.63 11.26
C LYS A 82 28.98 -18.60 12.35
N SER A 83 28.06 -19.30 12.97
CA SER A 83 28.34 -20.29 14.03
C SER A 83 28.69 -21.68 13.46
N GLY A 84 28.78 -21.82 12.13
CA GLY A 84 29.08 -23.11 11.48
C GLY A 84 27.93 -24.14 11.58
N ILE A 85 26.71 -23.68 11.90
CA ILE A 85 25.54 -24.53 11.91
C ILE A 85 25.13 -24.80 10.47
N PRO A 86 25.07 -26.08 10.02
CA PRO A 86 24.71 -26.38 8.65
C PRO A 86 23.21 -26.04 8.39
N VAL A 87 22.96 -25.23 7.41
CA VAL A 87 21.62 -24.94 6.90
C VAL A 87 21.54 -25.45 5.47
N SER A 88 20.65 -26.40 5.19
CA SER A 88 20.46 -26.89 3.84
C SER A 88 19.61 -25.92 3.00
N ARG A 89 19.72 -26.02 1.66
CA ARG A 89 18.89 -25.21 0.72
C ARG A 89 17.42 -25.57 0.88
N GLU A 90 17.11 -26.84 1.10
CA GLU A 90 15.73 -27.32 1.34
C GLU A 90 15.15 -26.75 2.63
N LEU A 91 15.96 -26.69 3.69
CA LEU A 91 15.51 -26.09 4.96
C LEU A 91 15.19 -24.61 4.80
N LEU A 92 16.04 -23.87 4.08
CA LEU A 92 15.75 -22.46 3.81
C LEU A 92 14.47 -22.29 2.98
N VAL A 93 14.28 -23.10 1.94
CA VAL A 93 13.04 -23.08 1.13
C VAL A 93 11.83 -23.35 2.03
N ALA A 94 11.86 -24.35 2.89
CA ALA A 94 10.78 -24.62 3.83
C ALA A 94 10.52 -23.46 4.81
N MET A 95 11.56 -22.76 5.26
CA MET A 95 11.41 -21.55 6.08
C MET A 95 10.75 -20.42 5.30
N LEU A 96 11.12 -20.22 4.03
CA LEU A 96 10.47 -19.22 3.15
C LEU A 96 9.00 -19.58 2.91
N GLU A 97 8.66 -20.82 2.64
CA GLU A 97 7.29 -21.29 2.53
C GLU A 97 6.50 -21.03 3.83
N GLY A 98 7.13 -21.23 4.98
CA GLY A 98 6.54 -20.94 6.29
C GLY A 98 6.17 -19.46 6.50
N LEU A 99 6.88 -18.51 5.88
CA LEU A 99 6.59 -17.08 6.02
C LEU A 99 5.23 -16.69 5.42
N HIS A 100 4.78 -17.35 4.38
CA HIS A 100 3.52 -17.03 3.71
C HIS A 100 2.41 -18.08 3.89
N SER A 101 2.72 -19.29 4.34
CA SER A 101 1.71 -20.36 4.50
C SER A 101 0.63 -20.03 5.54
N GLY A 102 0.94 -19.22 6.54
CA GLY A 102 -0.01 -18.76 7.56
C GLY A 102 -0.61 -17.37 7.31
N ASN A 103 -0.28 -16.73 6.18
CA ASN A 103 -0.68 -15.36 5.89
C ASN A 103 -1.18 -15.22 4.45
N SER A 104 -2.50 -15.21 4.27
CA SER A 104 -3.14 -15.11 2.95
C SER A 104 -2.86 -13.79 2.21
N ALA A 105 -2.39 -12.76 2.91
CA ALA A 105 -2.01 -11.49 2.30
C ALA A 105 -0.57 -11.48 1.75
N ALA A 106 0.27 -12.45 2.15
CA ALA A 106 1.61 -12.62 1.62
C ALA A 106 1.56 -13.49 0.35
N ILE A 107 1.90 -12.94 -0.79
CA ILE A 107 1.89 -13.64 -2.08
C ILE A 107 3.03 -14.65 -2.16
N GLY A 108 4.20 -14.30 -1.65
CA GLY A 108 5.38 -15.16 -1.66
C GLY A 108 6.54 -14.55 -0.88
N SER A 109 7.63 -15.29 -0.81
CA SER A 109 8.87 -14.88 -0.15
C SER A 109 10.08 -15.38 -0.93
N GLY A 110 11.20 -14.70 -0.81
CA GLY A 110 12.43 -15.09 -1.48
C GLY A 110 13.68 -14.67 -0.72
N ALA A 111 14.80 -15.24 -1.10
CA ALA A 111 16.10 -14.87 -0.58
C ALA A 111 17.11 -14.75 -1.72
N VAL A 112 18.02 -13.79 -1.59
CA VAL A 112 19.12 -13.60 -2.55
C VAL A 112 20.45 -13.74 -1.83
N TRP A 113 21.24 -14.70 -2.20
CA TRP A 113 22.59 -14.90 -1.70
C TRP A 113 23.61 -14.45 -2.72
N GLU A 114 24.72 -13.86 -2.26
CA GLU A 114 25.85 -13.59 -3.13
C GLU A 114 26.50 -14.92 -3.57
N PRO A 115 27.21 -14.97 -4.70
CA PRO A 115 27.86 -16.20 -5.17
C PRO A 115 28.71 -16.86 -4.09
N GLY A 116 28.45 -18.14 -3.83
CA GLY A 116 29.15 -18.95 -2.82
C GLY A 116 28.84 -18.59 -1.37
N ALA A 117 28.03 -17.58 -1.10
CA ALA A 117 27.85 -17.06 0.26
C ALA A 117 26.94 -17.91 1.15
N PHE A 118 26.11 -18.77 0.59
CA PHE A 118 25.21 -19.62 1.37
C PHE A 118 25.93 -20.85 1.95
N ASP A 119 26.45 -21.70 1.08
CA ASP A 119 27.05 -22.99 1.43
C ASP A 119 28.38 -23.29 0.72
N GLY A 120 28.87 -22.36 -0.12
CA GLY A 120 30.07 -22.53 -0.94
C GLY A 120 29.95 -23.56 -2.06
N ARG A 121 28.78 -24.12 -2.31
CA ARG A 121 28.55 -25.28 -3.17
C ARG A 121 27.77 -24.94 -4.46
N ASP A 122 27.77 -23.70 -4.89
CA ASP A 122 27.00 -23.25 -6.07
C ASP A 122 27.22 -24.15 -7.29
N ALA A 123 28.46 -24.58 -7.54
CA ALA A 123 28.78 -25.42 -8.70
C ALA A 123 28.01 -26.76 -8.74
N GLU A 124 27.59 -27.27 -7.59
CA GLU A 124 26.83 -28.52 -7.47
C GLU A 124 25.33 -28.34 -7.73
N PHE A 125 24.83 -27.11 -7.60
CA PHE A 125 23.41 -26.77 -7.65
C PHE A 125 23.00 -26.00 -8.91
N ARG A 126 23.78 -26.06 -9.98
CA ARG A 126 23.45 -25.40 -11.24
C ARG A 126 22.12 -25.89 -11.82
N ASN A 127 21.25 -24.95 -12.17
CA ASN A 127 19.92 -25.22 -12.72
C ASN A 127 19.03 -26.12 -11.85
N THR A 128 19.28 -26.16 -10.55
CA THR A 128 18.38 -26.84 -9.60
C THR A 128 17.30 -25.86 -9.12
N PRO A 129 16.19 -26.35 -8.54
CA PRO A 129 15.16 -25.47 -8.00
C PRO A 129 15.74 -24.45 -7.01
N GLY A 130 15.43 -23.17 -7.23
CA GLY A 130 15.95 -22.07 -6.40
C GLY A 130 17.40 -21.65 -6.71
N SER A 131 18.06 -22.21 -7.75
CA SER A 131 19.41 -21.85 -8.14
C SER A 131 19.51 -21.58 -9.65
N ASP A 132 20.30 -20.57 -10.00
CA ASP A 132 20.49 -20.16 -11.40
C ASP A 132 21.46 -21.08 -12.17
N ALA A 133 21.79 -20.68 -13.43
CA ALA A 133 22.73 -21.42 -14.26
C ALA A 133 24.17 -21.46 -13.71
N ALA A 134 24.54 -20.52 -12.84
CA ALA A 134 25.81 -20.54 -12.14
C ALA A 134 25.76 -21.33 -10.81
N GLY A 135 24.55 -21.69 -10.37
CA GLY A 135 24.27 -22.35 -9.08
C GLY A 135 24.05 -21.37 -7.93
N LYS A 136 24.04 -20.06 -8.21
CA LYS A 136 23.77 -19.03 -7.21
C LYS A 136 22.39 -19.26 -6.61
N PHE A 137 22.30 -19.26 -5.27
CA PHE A 137 21.07 -19.57 -4.56
C PHE A 137 20.19 -18.34 -4.40
N ILE A 138 19.09 -18.31 -5.14
CA ILE A 138 18.12 -17.21 -5.23
C ILE A 138 16.69 -17.72 -5.23
N PRO A 139 16.29 -18.53 -4.23
CA PRO A 139 14.97 -19.15 -4.21
C PRO A 139 13.87 -18.13 -4.03
N TYR A 140 12.76 -18.36 -4.73
CA TYR A 140 11.49 -17.69 -4.53
C TYR A 140 10.37 -18.72 -4.37
N THR A 141 9.54 -18.54 -3.36
CA THR A 141 8.38 -19.41 -3.08
C THR A 141 7.11 -18.55 -3.09
N ALA A 142 6.05 -19.09 -3.68
CA ALA A 142 4.72 -18.48 -3.69
C ALA A 142 3.67 -19.50 -3.22
N GLN A 143 2.50 -19.03 -2.82
CA GLN A 143 1.43 -19.91 -2.33
C GLN A 143 1.00 -20.91 -3.42
N GLY A 144 1.07 -22.20 -3.10
CA GLY A 144 0.65 -23.27 -4.01
C GLY A 144 1.59 -23.57 -5.16
N GLU A 145 2.73 -22.90 -5.24
CA GLU A 145 3.74 -23.11 -6.29
C GLU A 145 4.98 -23.81 -5.77
N ARG A 146 5.69 -24.49 -6.67
CA ARG A 146 7.02 -25.01 -6.37
C ARG A 146 8.02 -23.86 -6.29
N VAL A 147 9.14 -24.08 -5.57
CA VAL A 147 10.23 -23.12 -5.54
C VAL A 147 10.73 -22.79 -6.94
N THR A 148 10.84 -21.50 -7.24
CA THR A 148 11.33 -20.95 -8.50
C THR A 148 12.54 -20.05 -8.25
N LEU A 149 13.00 -19.33 -9.28
CA LEU A 149 14.04 -18.32 -9.17
C LEU A 149 13.43 -16.94 -9.00
N LEU A 150 14.02 -16.14 -8.16
CA LEU A 150 13.78 -14.70 -8.15
C LEU A 150 14.49 -14.08 -9.36
N THR A 151 13.74 -13.70 -10.38
CA THR A 151 14.28 -13.13 -11.64
C THR A 151 14.30 -11.60 -11.58
N GLU A 152 15.15 -10.98 -12.39
CA GLU A 152 15.25 -9.51 -12.56
C GLU A 152 15.48 -8.71 -11.27
N TYR A 153 15.86 -9.38 -10.17
CA TYR A 153 16.04 -8.74 -8.86
C TYR A 153 17.21 -7.76 -8.82
N GLU A 154 18.22 -7.93 -9.66
CA GLU A 154 19.47 -7.15 -9.61
C GLU A 154 19.27 -5.63 -9.79
N LYS A 155 18.18 -5.23 -10.46
CA LYS A 155 17.80 -3.83 -10.69
C LYS A 155 16.65 -3.37 -9.81
N ALA A 156 16.09 -4.26 -9.00
CA ALA A 156 14.91 -3.98 -8.21
C ALA A 156 15.26 -3.29 -6.89
N ASP A 157 14.44 -2.31 -6.51
CA ASP A 157 14.65 -1.52 -5.29
C ASP A 157 14.62 -2.39 -4.03
N TYR A 158 13.75 -3.44 -4.00
CA TYR A 158 13.66 -4.37 -2.87
C TYR A 158 14.96 -5.16 -2.63
N TYR A 159 15.87 -5.22 -3.60
CA TYR A 159 17.21 -5.83 -3.47
C TYR A 159 18.29 -4.77 -3.26
N LEU A 160 18.31 -3.72 -4.11
CA LEU A 160 19.37 -2.71 -4.09
C LEU A 160 19.38 -1.86 -2.83
N GLU A 161 18.18 -1.43 -2.38
CA GLU A 161 18.07 -0.55 -1.23
C GLU A 161 18.50 -1.20 0.08
N PRO A 162 18.03 -2.42 0.45
CA PRO A 162 18.52 -3.10 1.65
C PRO A 162 20.01 -3.42 1.57
N LYS A 163 20.50 -3.81 0.40
CA LYS A 163 21.92 -4.12 0.18
C LYS A 163 22.81 -2.91 0.43
N THR A 164 22.39 -1.74 -0.05
CA THR A 164 23.14 -0.48 0.07
C THR A 164 23.01 0.13 1.46
N ARG A 165 21.80 0.21 1.97
CA ARG A 165 21.50 0.89 3.25
C ARG A 165 21.78 0.03 4.48
N LYS A 166 21.89 -1.30 4.31
CA LYS A 166 21.99 -2.28 5.41
C LYS A 166 20.84 -2.18 6.41
N LYS A 167 19.65 -1.88 5.94
CA LYS A 167 18.43 -1.71 6.72
C LYS A 167 17.23 -2.29 5.95
N PRO A 168 16.18 -2.74 6.64
CA PRO A 168 14.93 -3.11 6.00
C PRO A 168 14.39 -1.99 5.12
N TYR A 169 13.79 -2.36 4.00
CA TYR A 169 13.23 -1.42 3.03
C TYR A 169 11.87 -1.90 2.53
N LEU A 170 10.91 -0.98 2.45
CA LEU A 170 9.62 -1.18 1.80
C LEU A 170 9.62 -0.39 0.48
N THR A 171 9.33 -1.07 -0.61
CA THR A 171 9.07 -0.42 -1.90
C THR A 171 7.75 0.34 -1.84
N PRO A 172 7.70 1.56 -2.37
CA PRO A 172 6.47 2.35 -2.44
C PRO A 172 5.42 1.73 -3.35
#